data_bf1cad865802d3327fb795fb8191b062
#
_entry.id   bf1cad865802d3327fb795fb8191b062
#
_cell.length_a   1.000
_cell.length_b   1.000
_cell.length_c   1.000
_cell.angle_alpha   90.00
_cell.angle_beta   90.00
_cell.angle_gamma   90.00
#
_symmetry.space_group_name_H-M   'P 1'
#
loop_
_entity.id
_entity.type
_entity.pdbx_description
1 polymer ?
#
loop_
_entity_poly.entity_id
_entity_poly.type
_entity_poly.pdbx_seq_one_letter_code
_entity_poly.pdbx_strand_id
1 'polypeptide(L)'
;MSIVASDLSERLDTLTKLVLAEPVARIGHSRVTVRPLTLRGKAFFQLEYQQGQKVAHRNVARGALLETFEQELDGLFRSVTLCTESETRQYVRKTNGAYKCTAKSGATRAAVTASHNRKKEYILQEGENIPALVDLGIFTPDFKIVKAKYDKYKQINRFIELV
;
A
#
# COMPACT_ATOMS: atom_id res chain seq x y z
N MET A 1 2.90 -27.38 -0.64
CA MET A 1 2.95 -26.12 0.15
C MET A 1 4.40 -25.82 0.51
N SER A 2 4.92 -24.65 0.11
CA SER A 2 6.28 -24.22 0.47
C SER A 2 6.35 -23.77 1.94
N ILE A 3 7.57 -23.66 2.49
CA ILE A 3 7.76 -23.07 3.82
C ILE A 3 7.22 -21.64 3.91
N VAL A 4 7.25 -20.89 2.80
CA VAL A 4 6.72 -19.53 2.73
C VAL A 4 5.19 -19.55 2.82
N ALA A 5 4.53 -20.44 2.10
CA ALA A 5 3.07 -20.60 2.14
C ALA A 5 2.58 -21.05 3.53
N SER A 6 3.31 -21.97 4.17
CA SER A 6 3.01 -22.42 5.54
C SER A 6 3.11 -21.25 6.54
N ASP A 7 4.21 -20.53 6.51
CA ASP A 7 4.43 -19.38 7.40
C ASP A 7 3.44 -18.23 7.12
N LEU A 8 3.06 -18.02 5.86
CA LEU A 8 2.04 -17.03 5.47
C LEU A 8 0.67 -17.41 6.04
N SER A 9 0.29 -18.70 5.95
CA SER A 9 -0.98 -19.21 6.49
C SER A 9 -1.09 -18.97 8.00
N GLU A 10 -0.02 -19.30 8.76
CA GLU A 10 0.00 -19.14 10.21
C GLU A 10 -0.06 -17.68 10.66
N ARG A 11 0.43 -16.75 9.82
CA ARG A 11 0.62 -15.33 10.18
C ARG A 11 -0.28 -14.38 9.41
N LEU A 12 -1.27 -14.91 8.70
CA LEU A 12 -2.17 -14.12 7.86
C LEU A 12 -2.87 -12.99 8.64
N ASP A 13 -3.22 -13.28 9.90
CA ASP A 13 -3.96 -12.33 10.75
C ASP A 13 -3.12 -11.15 11.23
N THR A 14 -1.82 -11.35 11.38
CA THR A 14 -0.86 -10.34 11.83
C THR A 14 0.00 -9.78 10.70
N LEU A 15 -0.27 -10.20 9.45
CA LEU A 15 0.49 -9.78 8.28
C LEU A 15 0.34 -8.27 8.05
N THR A 16 1.46 -7.55 8.07
CA THR A 16 1.52 -6.12 7.76
C THR A 16 2.04 -5.86 6.36
N LYS A 17 2.92 -6.74 5.85
CA LYS A 17 3.50 -6.62 4.52
C LYS A 17 4.13 -7.94 4.08
N LEU A 18 3.95 -8.28 2.80
CA LEU A 18 4.72 -9.33 2.15
C LEU A 18 5.38 -8.73 0.90
N VAL A 19 6.67 -8.96 0.72
CA VAL A 19 7.42 -8.49 -0.44
C VAL A 19 8.10 -9.67 -1.10
N LEU A 20 7.84 -9.85 -2.40
CA LEU A 20 8.50 -10.81 -3.26
C LEU A 20 9.35 -10.03 -4.26
N ALA A 21 10.62 -10.38 -4.39
CA ALA A 21 11.59 -9.71 -5.24
C ALA A 21 12.54 -10.70 -5.91
N GLU A 22 13.22 -10.26 -6.93
CA GLU A 22 14.17 -11.06 -7.69
C GLU A 22 13.52 -12.30 -8.30
N PRO A 23 12.71 -12.15 -9.36
CA PRO A 23 12.05 -13.27 -10.00
C PRO A 23 13.07 -14.27 -10.55
N VAL A 24 12.79 -15.56 -10.43
CA VAL A 24 13.67 -16.66 -10.92
C VAL A 24 13.63 -16.81 -12.43
N ALA A 25 12.61 -16.27 -13.08
CA ALA A 25 12.42 -16.26 -14.53
C ALA A 25 11.77 -14.95 -14.98
N ARG A 26 11.68 -14.71 -16.29
CA ARG A 26 10.95 -13.56 -16.84
C ARG A 26 9.45 -13.76 -16.69
N ILE A 27 8.85 -13.18 -15.63
CA ILE A 27 7.41 -13.28 -15.33
C ILE A 27 6.66 -11.96 -15.55
N GLY A 28 7.27 -10.98 -16.24
CA GLY A 28 6.64 -9.69 -16.54
C GLY A 28 6.67 -8.67 -15.42
N HIS A 29 6.94 -9.04 -14.18
CA HIS A 29 7.08 -8.13 -13.04
C HIS A 29 8.33 -8.46 -12.22
N SER A 30 8.99 -7.43 -11.73
CA SER A 30 10.24 -7.52 -10.97
C SER A 30 10.03 -7.67 -9.46
N ARG A 31 8.88 -7.24 -8.98
CA ARG A 31 8.51 -7.23 -7.56
C ARG A 31 7.00 -7.34 -7.41
N VAL A 32 6.58 -8.03 -6.36
CA VAL A 32 5.19 -8.01 -5.87
C VAL A 32 5.20 -7.58 -4.41
N THR A 33 4.35 -6.61 -4.06
CA THR A 33 4.16 -6.18 -2.68
C THR A 33 2.70 -6.42 -2.29
N VAL A 34 2.48 -7.12 -1.18
CA VAL A 34 1.14 -7.39 -0.63
C VAL A 34 1.00 -6.60 0.67
N ARG A 35 -0.11 -5.89 0.81
CA ARG A 35 -0.44 -5.10 2.02
C ARG A 35 -1.89 -5.28 2.39
N PRO A 36 -2.23 -5.31 3.70
CA PRO A 36 -3.61 -5.28 4.14
C PRO A 36 -4.27 -3.97 3.72
N LEU A 37 -5.53 -4.06 3.31
CA LEU A 37 -6.35 -2.94 2.86
C LEU A 37 -7.77 -3.14 3.35
N THR A 38 -8.40 -2.08 3.85
CA THR A 38 -9.82 -2.07 4.19
C THR A 38 -10.59 -1.23 3.17
N LEU A 39 -11.55 -1.85 2.47
CA LEU A 39 -12.42 -1.21 1.50
C LEU A 39 -13.88 -1.37 1.93
N ARG A 40 -14.58 -0.27 2.13
CA ARG A 40 -16.02 -0.29 2.53
C ARG A 40 -16.29 -1.22 3.72
N GLY A 41 -15.43 -1.20 4.73
CA GLY A 41 -15.54 -2.02 5.93
C GLY A 41 -15.17 -3.51 5.76
N LYS A 42 -14.76 -3.96 4.58
CA LYS A 42 -14.32 -5.32 4.32
C LYS A 42 -12.79 -5.39 4.20
N ALA A 43 -12.21 -6.47 4.73
CA ALA A 43 -10.77 -6.72 4.71
C ALA A 43 -10.35 -7.37 3.38
N PHE A 44 -9.35 -6.77 2.74
CA PHE A 44 -8.69 -7.23 1.53
C PHE A 44 -7.18 -7.20 1.71
N PHE A 45 -6.46 -7.82 0.79
CA PHE A 45 -5.05 -7.54 0.54
C PHE A 45 -4.90 -6.92 -0.85
N GLN A 46 -4.11 -5.85 -0.94
CA GLN A 46 -3.72 -5.25 -2.20
C GLN A 46 -2.38 -5.85 -2.64
N LEU A 47 -2.37 -6.45 -3.81
CA LEU A 47 -1.17 -6.89 -4.51
C LEU A 47 -0.76 -5.80 -5.49
N GLU A 48 0.48 -5.35 -5.37
CA GLU A 48 1.11 -4.33 -6.19
C GLU A 48 2.20 -5.01 -7.02
N TYR A 49 1.99 -5.10 -8.34
CA TYR A 49 2.92 -5.71 -9.30
C TYR A 49 3.74 -4.62 -9.97
N GLN A 50 5.04 -4.61 -9.75
CA GLN A 50 5.96 -3.65 -10.36
C GLN A 50 6.50 -4.19 -11.71
N GLN A 51 6.27 -3.45 -12.80
CA GLN A 51 6.72 -3.73 -14.16
C GLN A 51 7.58 -2.56 -14.66
N GLY A 52 8.87 -2.55 -14.37
CA GLY A 52 9.73 -1.39 -14.62
C GLY A 52 9.24 -0.16 -13.87
N GLN A 53 8.83 0.89 -14.60
CA GLN A 53 8.26 2.12 -14.02
C GLN A 53 6.73 2.06 -13.84
N LYS A 54 6.08 1.02 -14.34
CA LYS A 54 4.62 0.85 -14.23
C LYS A 54 4.29 -0.02 -13.02
N VAL A 55 3.15 0.28 -12.40
CA VAL A 55 2.63 -0.46 -11.26
C VAL A 55 1.19 -0.85 -11.57
N ALA A 56 0.88 -2.14 -11.42
CA ALA A 56 -0.48 -2.66 -11.50
C ALA A 56 -0.95 -3.07 -10.10
N HIS A 57 -2.22 -2.85 -9.79
CA HIS A 57 -2.81 -3.20 -8.51
C HIS A 57 -3.95 -4.22 -8.71
N ARG A 58 -4.00 -5.20 -7.81
CA ARG A 58 -5.10 -6.17 -7.71
C ARG A 58 -5.49 -6.32 -6.24
N ASN A 59 -6.77 -6.25 -5.95
CA ASN A 59 -7.28 -6.49 -4.60
C ASN A 59 -7.83 -7.90 -4.51
N VAL A 60 -7.43 -8.63 -3.48
CA VAL A 60 -7.82 -10.00 -3.20
C VAL A 60 -8.49 -10.04 -1.83
N ALA A 61 -9.59 -10.76 -1.72
CA ALA A 61 -10.26 -10.96 -0.42
C ALA A 61 -9.30 -11.62 0.56
N ARG A 62 -9.40 -11.25 1.86
CA ARG A 62 -8.46 -11.76 2.88
C ARG A 62 -8.35 -13.29 2.87
N GLY A 63 -9.46 -14.01 2.77
CA GLY A 63 -9.49 -15.47 2.75
C GLY A 63 -8.92 -16.13 1.49
N ALA A 64 -8.80 -15.36 0.38
CA ALA A 64 -8.28 -15.88 -0.89
C ALA A 64 -6.78 -15.59 -1.10
N LEU A 65 -6.11 -14.89 -0.16
CA LEU A 65 -4.70 -14.53 -0.35
C LEU A 65 -3.80 -15.76 -0.42
N LEU A 66 -4.00 -16.75 0.45
CA LEU A 66 -3.15 -17.93 0.49
C LEU A 66 -3.25 -18.73 -0.80
N GLU A 67 -4.46 -18.97 -1.29
CA GLU A 67 -4.70 -19.63 -2.56
C GLU A 67 -4.07 -18.86 -3.74
N THR A 68 -4.25 -17.53 -3.78
CA THR A 68 -3.62 -16.67 -4.79
C THR A 68 -2.09 -16.76 -4.72
N PHE A 69 -1.52 -16.78 -3.50
CA PHE A 69 -0.09 -16.90 -3.31
C PHE A 69 0.43 -18.25 -3.84
N GLU A 70 -0.20 -19.36 -3.49
CA GLU A 70 0.21 -20.72 -3.89
C GLU A 70 0.11 -20.93 -5.41
N GLN A 71 -0.95 -20.42 -6.03
CA GLN A 71 -1.18 -20.59 -7.46
C GLN A 71 -0.35 -19.67 -8.36
N GLU A 72 -0.11 -18.41 -7.92
CA GLU A 72 0.41 -17.38 -8.79
C GLU A 72 1.82 -16.88 -8.41
N LEU A 73 2.27 -17.07 -7.17
CA LEU A 73 3.47 -16.41 -6.66
C LEU A 73 4.51 -17.35 -6.05
N ASP A 74 4.07 -18.49 -5.52
CA ASP A 74 4.96 -19.41 -4.79
C ASP A 74 6.05 -19.96 -5.69
N GLY A 75 7.29 -19.92 -5.20
CA GLY A 75 8.46 -20.43 -5.92
C GLY A 75 8.95 -19.55 -7.07
N LEU A 76 8.27 -18.46 -7.42
CA LEU A 76 8.64 -17.60 -8.54
C LEU A 76 9.68 -16.53 -8.21
N PHE A 77 10.00 -16.32 -6.93
CA PHE A 77 10.92 -15.27 -6.48
C PHE A 77 12.07 -15.85 -5.64
N ARG A 78 13.24 -15.24 -5.76
CA ARG A 78 14.43 -15.61 -4.96
C ARG A 78 14.37 -15.07 -3.56
N SER A 79 13.82 -13.87 -3.38
CA SER A 79 13.74 -13.19 -2.10
C SER A 79 12.29 -12.96 -1.73
N VAL A 80 11.88 -13.42 -0.54
CA VAL A 80 10.57 -13.15 0.03
C VAL A 80 10.75 -12.60 1.43
N THR A 81 10.11 -11.48 1.74
CA THR A 81 10.12 -10.85 3.06
C THR A 81 8.70 -10.79 3.59
N LEU A 82 8.43 -11.49 4.67
CA LEU A 82 7.16 -11.50 5.38
C LEU A 82 7.32 -10.67 6.66
N CYS A 83 6.54 -9.62 6.77
CA CYS A 83 6.51 -8.73 7.94
C CYS A 83 5.17 -8.90 8.66
N THR A 84 5.24 -9.13 9.96
CA THR A 84 4.11 -9.08 10.87
C THR A 84 4.25 -7.90 11.83
N GLU A 85 3.34 -7.75 12.75
CA GLU A 85 3.41 -6.73 13.80
C GLU A 85 4.61 -6.94 14.75
N SER A 86 5.05 -8.19 14.94
CA SER A 86 6.07 -8.57 15.94
C SER A 86 7.40 -9.03 15.36
N GLU A 87 7.43 -9.50 14.10
CA GLU A 87 8.62 -10.09 13.50
C GLU A 87 8.72 -9.82 12.01
N THR A 88 9.94 -9.94 11.49
CA THR A 88 10.22 -9.96 10.06
C THR A 88 10.94 -11.25 9.71
N ARG A 89 10.38 -12.01 8.77
CA ARG A 89 10.99 -13.22 8.21
C ARG A 89 11.46 -12.99 6.80
N GLN A 90 12.71 -13.32 6.54
CA GLN A 90 13.32 -13.22 5.23
C GLN A 90 13.63 -14.63 4.70
N TYR A 91 13.14 -14.94 3.53
CA TYR A 91 13.35 -16.19 2.83
C TYR A 91 14.21 -15.93 1.60
N VAL A 92 15.27 -16.70 1.47
CA VAL A 92 16.16 -16.65 0.31
C VAL A 92 16.19 -18.03 -0.33
N ARG A 93 15.84 -18.09 -1.61
CA ARG A 93 15.79 -19.33 -2.39
C ARG A 93 17.21 -19.79 -2.73
N LYS A 94 17.53 -21.02 -2.37
CA LYS A 94 18.77 -21.70 -2.72
C LYS A 94 18.73 -22.20 -4.16
N THR A 95 19.90 -22.62 -4.69
CA THR A 95 20.03 -23.20 -6.02
C THR A 95 19.21 -24.49 -6.20
N ASN A 96 19.03 -25.26 -5.14
CA ASN A 96 18.17 -26.47 -5.13
C ASN A 96 16.68 -26.20 -5.03
N GLY A 97 16.24 -24.92 -5.08
CA GLY A 97 14.83 -24.53 -5.02
C GLY A 97 14.27 -24.38 -3.61
N ALA A 98 14.94 -24.85 -2.57
CA ALA A 98 14.48 -24.69 -1.18
C ALA A 98 14.73 -23.26 -0.67
N TYR A 99 13.90 -22.78 0.25
CA TYR A 99 14.10 -21.49 0.91
C TYR A 99 14.85 -21.66 2.23
N LYS A 100 15.84 -20.76 2.46
CA LYS A 100 16.44 -20.52 3.78
C LYS A 100 15.67 -19.38 4.44
N CYS A 101 15.11 -19.63 5.64
CA CYS A 101 14.44 -18.62 6.43
C CYS A 101 15.39 -18.02 7.47
N THR A 102 15.33 -16.71 7.67
CA THR A 102 15.95 -15.97 8.75
C THR A 102 14.89 -15.07 9.37
N ALA A 103 14.65 -15.23 10.67
CA ALA A 103 13.70 -14.43 11.41
C ALA A 103 14.43 -13.38 12.24
N LYS A 104 13.90 -12.16 12.28
CA LYS A 104 14.32 -11.07 13.16
C LYS A 104 13.13 -10.66 13.99
N SER A 105 13.27 -10.76 15.31
CA SER A 105 12.32 -10.22 16.29
C SER A 105 12.49 -8.70 16.33
N GLY A 106 11.41 -7.97 16.30
CA GLY A 106 11.38 -6.52 16.35
C GLY A 106 10.07 -6.02 15.74
N ALA A 107 9.40 -5.08 16.40
CA ALA A 107 8.24 -4.42 15.83
C ALA A 107 8.63 -3.74 14.52
N THR A 108 8.24 -4.33 13.40
CA THR A 108 8.18 -3.57 12.15
C THR A 108 7.16 -2.46 12.42
N ARG A 109 7.60 -1.20 12.30
CA ARG A 109 6.74 -0.02 12.46
C ARG A 109 5.40 -0.34 11.81
N ALA A 110 4.34 -0.45 12.62
CA ALA A 110 3.02 -0.88 12.20
C ALA A 110 2.71 -0.20 10.86
N ALA A 111 2.40 -0.99 9.85
CA ALA A 111 1.90 -0.43 8.61
C ALA A 111 0.63 0.33 9.01
N VAL A 112 0.75 1.65 9.06
CA VAL A 112 -0.42 2.52 9.17
C VAL A 112 -1.35 2.01 8.09
N THR A 113 -2.47 1.43 8.49
CA THR A 113 -3.53 1.03 7.56
C THR A 113 -3.81 2.27 6.75
N ALA A 114 -3.25 2.32 5.55
CA ALA A 114 -3.43 3.46 4.69
C ALA A 114 -4.91 3.48 4.34
N SER A 115 -5.65 4.34 5.03
CA SER A 115 -7.02 4.64 4.64
C SER A 115 -6.96 5.04 3.17
N HIS A 116 -7.64 4.30 2.31
CA HIS A 116 -7.65 4.53 0.86
C HIS A 116 -8.19 5.91 0.48
N ASN A 117 -8.86 6.58 1.42
CA ASN A 117 -9.33 7.95 1.36
C ASN A 117 -8.54 8.83 2.35
N ARG A 118 -7.28 9.06 2.06
CA ARG A 118 -6.55 10.12 2.74
C ARG A 118 -7.21 11.43 2.36
N LYS A 119 -8.04 11.99 3.25
CA LYS A 119 -8.52 13.36 3.09
C LYS A 119 -7.28 14.25 3.06
N LYS A 120 -7.07 14.94 1.95
CA LYS A 120 -6.01 15.93 1.85
C LYS A 120 -6.36 17.04 2.82
N GLU A 121 -5.56 17.24 3.86
CA GLU A 121 -5.66 18.40 4.72
C GLU A 121 -5.05 19.56 3.94
N TYR A 122 -5.86 20.55 3.63
CA TYR A 122 -5.44 21.78 2.98
C TYR A 122 -5.03 22.79 4.05
N ILE A 123 -4.03 23.63 3.75
CA ILE A 123 -3.56 24.69 4.66
C ILE A 123 -4.66 25.75 4.83
N LEU A 124 -5.29 26.15 3.72
CA LEU A 124 -6.46 27.02 3.73
C LEU A 124 -7.70 26.12 3.74
N GLN A 125 -8.52 26.22 4.78
CA GLN A 125 -9.67 25.32 4.95
C GLN A 125 -10.99 26.05 4.65
N GLU A 126 -11.99 25.26 4.22
CA GLU A 126 -13.36 25.75 4.10
C GLU A 126 -13.91 26.13 5.49
N GLY A 127 -14.56 27.29 5.59
CA GLY A 127 -15.07 27.85 6.84
C GLY A 127 -14.11 28.81 7.55
N GLU A 128 -12.87 28.94 7.08
CA GLU A 128 -11.94 29.95 7.58
C GLU A 128 -12.20 31.32 6.94
N ASN A 129 -12.11 32.37 7.74
CA ASN A 129 -12.24 33.76 7.25
C ASN A 129 -10.97 34.19 6.52
N ILE A 130 -10.96 33.98 5.22
CA ILE A 130 -9.87 34.34 4.33
C ILE A 130 -10.40 35.34 3.26
N PRO A 131 -10.40 36.64 3.54
CA PRO A 131 -11.00 37.63 2.66
C PRO A 131 -10.46 37.59 1.22
N ALA A 132 -9.16 37.36 1.06
CA ALA A 132 -8.53 37.27 -0.27
C ALA A 132 -9.15 36.14 -1.15
N LEU A 133 -9.61 35.04 -0.57
CA LEU A 133 -10.27 33.96 -1.33
C LEU A 133 -11.72 34.33 -1.68
N VAL A 134 -12.35 35.16 -0.89
CA VAL A 134 -13.69 35.72 -1.20
C VAL A 134 -13.55 36.72 -2.36
N ASP A 135 -12.58 37.64 -2.31
CA ASP A 135 -12.33 38.61 -3.35
C ASP A 135 -11.98 37.95 -4.70
N LEU A 136 -11.26 36.86 -4.68
CA LEU A 136 -10.95 36.04 -5.86
C LEU A 136 -12.13 35.21 -6.35
N GLY A 137 -13.27 35.22 -5.64
CA GLY A 137 -14.46 34.45 -5.95
C GLY A 137 -14.25 32.94 -5.82
N ILE A 138 -13.27 32.52 -5.02
CA ILE A 138 -12.99 31.10 -4.71
C ILE A 138 -13.82 30.64 -3.52
N PHE A 139 -14.04 31.55 -2.55
CA PHE A 139 -14.98 31.36 -1.46
C PHE A 139 -16.23 32.20 -1.67
N THR A 140 -17.34 31.73 -1.15
CA THR A 140 -18.55 32.52 -0.97
C THR A 140 -18.37 33.49 0.22
N PRO A 141 -19.25 34.49 0.39
CA PRO A 141 -19.25 35.34 1.60
C PRO A 141 -19.38 34.54 2.91
N ASP A 142 -19.97 33.32 2.87
CA ASP A 142 -20.07 32.40 4.00
C ASP A 142 -18.84 31.48 4.13
N PHE A 143 -17.74 31.82 3.47
CA PHE A 143 -16.45 31.07 3.48
C PHE A 143 -16.54 29.62 2.99
N LYS A 144 -17.52 29.30 2.12
CA LYS A 144 -17.64 27.98 1.48
C LYS A 144 -16.97 27.99 0.11
N ILE A 145 -16.37 26.86 -0.27
CA ILE A 145 -15.71 26.73 -1.57
C ILE A 145 -16.75 26.76 -2.70
N VAL A 146 -16.53 27.65 -3.67
CA VAL A 146 -17.31 27.71 -4.91
C VAL A 146 -16.97 26.48 -5.77
N LYS A 147 -17.92 25.57 -6.01
CA LYS A 147 -17.70 24.29 -6.72
C LYS A 147 -16.97 24.47 -8.06
N ALA A 148 -17.35 25.49 -8.84
CA ALA A 148 -16.72 25.80 -10.13
C ALA A 148 -15.24 26.26 -10.00
N LYS A 149 -14.81 26.68 -8.83
CA LYS A 149 -13.45 27.18 -8.54
C LYS A 149 -12.62 26.19 -7.71
N TYR A 150 -13.10 24.97 -7.49
CA TYR A 150 -12.44 23.97 -6.64
C TYR A 150 -11.02 23.62 -7.12
N ASP A 151 -10.78 23.61 -8.44
CA ASP A 151 -9.43 23.37 -8.98
C ASP A 151 -8.48 24.52 -8.68
N LYS A 152 -8.96 25.78 -8.73
CA LYS A 152 -8.18 26.96 -8.32
C LYS A 152 -7.85 26.92 -6.84
N TYR A 153 -8.80 26.56 -6.00
CA TYR A 153 -8.59 26.36 -4.57
C TYR A 153 -7.46 25.33 -4.31
N LYS A 154 -7.47 24.18 -5.01
CA LYS A 154 -6.40 23.18 -4.89
C LYS A 154 -5.03 23.70 -5.33
N GLN A 155 -4.99 24.48 -6.43
CA GLN A 155 -3.75 25.07 -6.93
C GLN A 155 -3.15 26.04 -5.92
N ILE A 156 -3.95 26.90 -5.30
CA ILE A 156 -3.49 27.86 -4.28
C ILE A 156 -2.94 27.13 -3.06
N ASN A 157 -3.66 26.13 -2.55
CA ASN A 157 -3.17 25.33 -1.43
C ASN A 157 -1.83 24.65 -1.75
N ARG A 158 -1.69 24.10 -2.97
CA ARG A 158 -0.42 23.50 -3.39
C ARG A 158 0.72 24.53 -3.50
N PHE A 159 0.42 25.74 -3.93
CA PHE A 159 1.41 26.82 -3.99
C PHE A 159 1.92 27.17 -2.58
N ILE A 160 1.02 27.29 -1.61
CA ILE A 160 1.37 27.62 -0.22
C ILE A 160 2.16 26.47 0.45
N GLU A 161 1.93 25.22 0.06
CA GLU A 161 2.72 24.06 0.54
C GLU A 161 4.20 24.12 0.08
N LEU A 162 4.54 24.92 -0.94
CA LEU A 162 5.87 24.97 -1.57
C LEU A 162 6.69 26.19 -1.14
N VAL A 163 6.08 27.13 -0.42
CA VAL A 163 6.71 28.39 0.06
C VAL A 163 6.99 28.30 1.55
#